data_f0438d97551f0b26acc655d7ddaceba1
#
_entry.id   f0438d97551f0b26acc655d7ddaceba1
#
_cell.length_a   1.000
_cell.length_b   1.000
_cell.length_c   1.000
_cell.angle_alpha   90.00
_cell.angle_beta   90.00
_cell.angle_gamma   90.00
#
_symmetry.space_group_name_H-M   'P 1'
#
loop_
_entity.id
_entity.type
_entity.pdbx_description
1 polymer ?
#
loop_
_entity_poly.entity_id
_entity_poly.type
_entity_poly.pdbx_seq_one_letter_code
_entity_poly.pdbx_strand_id
1 'polypeptide(L)'
;MSARVIVTGAASGIGAATMAGLERRGARVIGLDLNAEQDALIACDVREQASVDRAVNEAITRLGGLDVLINNAGLATPQSAGQPPDEKALAVIDVNLMGPWRVTSAALPALREARGRVVNVASGMAFVALPFAPAYAMSKHGIVAYSGALRLEHGDAITVTTVYPGYIKTPIHRDSIEFGLEVSSPAESLEDAVGALARAALDDPAVRDITTTRTGQLTNALSRFAPRRVVDRILLTQMRKSLKGRTFDDPSTPLAEFAKRLMVGSR
;
A
#
# COMPACT_ATOMS: atom_id res chain seq x y z
N MET A 1 -19.26 20.52 8.07
CA MET A 1 -18.06 21.12 7.44
C MET A 1 -17.48 20.11 6.48
N SER A 2 -16.80 20.55 5.40
CA SER A 2 -16.12 19.69 4.44
C SER A 2 -14.88 19.07 5.08
N ALA A 3 -14.67 17.75 4.95
CA ALA A 3 -13.48 17.07 5.48
C ALA A 3 -12.21 17.55 4.77
N ARG A 4 -11.15 17.81 5.54
CA ARG A 4 -9.84 18.26 5.07
C ARG A 4 -8.91 17.05 5.03
N VAL A 5 -8.43 16.69 3.83
CA VAL A 5 -7.77 15.42 3.59
C VAL A 5 -6.41 15.62 2.94
N ILE A 6 -5.40 14.92 3.43
CA ILE A 6 -4.09 14.76 2.75
C ILE A 6 -4.00 13.32 2.22
N VAL A 7 -3.54 13.16 0.97
CA VAL A 7 -3.29 11.85 0.33
C VAL A 7 -1.85 11.81 -0.16
N THR A 8 -1.05 10.82 0.25
CA THR A 8 0.30 10.60 -0.28
C THR A 8 0.30 9.67 -1.50
N GLY A 9 1.26 9.85 -2.43
CA GLY A 9 1.29 9.09 -3.69
C GLY A 9 0.12 9.46 -4.60
N ALA A 10 -0.18 10.74 -4.69
CA ALA A 10 -1.43 11.28 -5.20
C ALA A 10 -1.40 11.59 -6.72
N ALA A 11 -0.23 11.53 -7.37
CA ALA A 11 -0.10 11.85 -8.80
C ALA A 11 -0.59 10.72 -9.73
N SER A 12 -0.77 9.49 -9.23
CA SER A 12 -1.13 8.34 -10.06
C SER A 12 -1.93 7.25 -9.33
N GLY A 13 -2.43 6.27 -10.08
CA GLY A 13 -3.01 5.04 -9.57
C GLY A 13 -4.14 5.25 -8.56
N ILE A 14 -4.07 4.51 -7.44
CA ILE A 14 -5.09 4.56 -6.37
C ILE A 14 -5.14 5.94 -5.72
N GLY A 15 -3.99 6.60 -5.51
CA GLY A 15 -3.94 7.92 -4.87
C GLY A 15 -4.68 8.99 -5.66
N ALA A 16 -4.40 9.14 -6.96
CA ALA A 16 -5.07 10.09 -7.83
C ALA A 16 -6.58 9.84 -7.92
N ALA A 17 -6.97 8.57 -8.09
CA ALA A 17 -8.38 8.20 -8.13
C ALA A 17 -9.09 8.45 -6.80
N THR A 18 -8.38 8.26 -5.67
CA THR A 18 -8.91 8.53 -4.33
C THR A 18 -9.14 10.02 -4.11
N MET A 19 -8.20 10.89 -4.52
CA MET A 19 -8.40 12.33 -4.46
C MET A 19 -9.69 12.73 -5.18
N ALA A 20 -9.82 12.37 -6.46
CA ALA A 20 -11.02 12.66 -7.24
C ALA A 20 -12.30 12.08 -6.62
N GLY A 21 -12.23 10.89 -6.04
CA GLY A 21 -13.35 10.25 -5.34
C GLY A 21 -13.80 11.01 -4.08
N LEU A 22 -12.85 11.49 -3.30
CA LEU A 22 -13.11 12.27 -2.08
C LEU A 22 -13.67 13.67 -2.39
N GLU A 23 -13.14 14.33 -3.43
CA GLU A 23 -13.64 15.63 -3.90
C GLU A 23 -15.09 15.54 -4.38
N ARG A 24 -15.46 14.48 -5.14
CA ARG A 24 -16.86 14.22 -5.51
C ARG A 24 -17.78 14.03 -4.32
N ARG A 25 -17.25 13.62 -3.16
CA ARG A 25 -17.99 13.52 -1.90
C ARG A 25 -17.92 14.81 -1.05
N GLY A 26 -17.40 15.89 -1.63
CA GLY A 26 -17.34 17.21 -1.01
C GLY A 26 -16.17 17.43 -0.04
N ALA A 27 -15.16 16.56 -0.01
CA ALA A 27 -13.94 16.79 0.76
C ALA A 27 -13.04 17.83 0.08
N ARG A 28 -12.24 18.55 0.87
CA ARG A 28 -11.12 19.37 0.40
C ARG A 28 -9.86 18.51 0.48
N VAL A 29 -9.22 18.27 -0.65
CA VAL A 29 -8.11 17.31 -0.73
C VAL A 29 -6.84 18.00 -1.23
N ILE A 30 -5.71 17.72 -0.59
CA ILE A 30 -4.37 18.05 -1.09
C ILE A 30 -3.57 16.75 -1.20
N GLY A 31 -2.95 16.55 -2.36
CA GLY A 31 -2.08 15.43 -2.62
C GLY A 31 -0.62 15.77 -2.32
N LEU A 32 0.12 14.78 -1.81
CA LEU A 32 1.59 14.82 -1.69
C LEU A 32 2.19 13.78 -2.62
N ASP A 33 3.07 14.20 -3.53
CA ASP A 33 3.75 13.30 -4.46
C ASP A 33 5.11 13.86 -4.87
N LEU A 34 6.01 12.99 -5.36
CA LEU A 34 7.26 13.44 -5.98
C LEU A 34 6.99 14.28 -7.23
N ASN A 35 5.95 13.93 -7.99
CA ASN A 35 5.52 14.57 -9.25
C ASN A 35 4.32 15.48 -8.98
N ALA A 36 4.56 16.74 -8.65
CA ALA A 36 3.54 17.71 -8.30
C ALA A 36 3.35 18.76 -9.44
N GLU A 37 2.77 18.32 -10.54
CA GLU A 37 2.51 19.21 -11.71
C GLU A 37 1.15 19.92 -11.65
N GLN A 38 0.31 19.61 -10.67
CA GLN A 38 -1.04 20.15 -10.51
C GLN A 38 -1.13 21.01 -9.24
N ASP A 39 -1.94 22.05 -9.25
CA ASP A 39 -2.13 22.96 -8.09
C ASP A 39 -2.61 22.26 -6.81
N ALA A 40 -3.36 21.17 -6.94
CA ALA A 40 -3.81 20.36 -5.82
C ALA A 40 -2.72 19.42 -5.26
N LEU A 41 -1.54 19.37 -5.88
CA LEU A 41 -0.40 18.56 -5.46
C LEU A 41 0.71 19.43 -4.86
N ILE A 42 1.37 18.90 -3.83
CA ILE A 42 2.57 19.49 -3.23
C ILE A 42 3.71 18.49 -3.40
N ALA A 43 4.86 18.96 -3.89
CA ALA A 43 6.05 18.14 -4.06
C ALA A 43 6.56 17.63 -2.71
N CYS A 44 6.61 16.30 -2.57
CA CYS A 44 7.00 15.62 -1.34
C CYS A 44 7.71 14.29 -1.64
N ASP A 45 8.96 14.19 -1.20
CA ASP A 45 9.62 12.89 -1.06
C ASP A 45 9.37 12.38 0.37
N VAL A 46 8.57 11.33 0.50
CA VAL A 46 8.23 10.73 1.81
C VAL A 46 9.44 10.03 2.48
N ARG A 47 10.56 9.88 1.77
CA ARG A 47 11.81 9.34 2.31
C ARG A 47 12.61 10.39 3.09
N GLU A 48 12.34 11.67 2.84
CA GLU A 48 13.10 12.80 3.36
C GLU A 48 12.28 13.59 4.38
N GLN A 49 12.67 13.56 5.67
CA GLN A 49 11.91 14.20 6.76
C GLN A 49 11.67 15.69 6.50
N ALA A 50 12.69 16.43 6.06
CA ALA A 50 12.55 17.87 5.78
C ALA A 50 11.55 18.15 4.63
N SER A 51 11.48 17.28 3.62
CA SER A 51 10.49 17.36 2.55
C SER A 51 9.08 17.11 3.08
N VAL A 52 8.94 16.10 3.93
CA VAL A 52 7.66 15.75 4.58
C VAL A 52 7.17 16.90 5.45
N ASP A 53 8.02 17.44 6.35
CA ASP A 53 7.65 18.51 7.27
C ASP A 53 7.16 19.76 6.50
N ARG A 54 7.89 20.16 5.46
CA ARG A 54 7.49 21.28 4.61
C ARG A 54 6.15 21.02 3.92
N ALA A 55 6.00 19.87 3.25
CA ALA A 55 4.82 19.59 2.45
C ALA A 55 3.55 19.39 3.32
N VAL A 56 3.67 18.72 4.47
CA VAL A 56 2.56 18.52 5.42
C VAL A 56 2.12 19.87 6.02
N ASN A 57 3.06 20.71 6.46
CA ASN A 57 2.75 22.04 7.01
C ASN A 57 2.07 22.94 5.96
N GLU A 58 2.54 22.92 4.72
CA GLU A 58 1.93 23.65 3.63
C GLU A 58 0.51 23.15 3.34
N ALA A 59 0.30 21.85 3.27
CA ALA A 59 -1.02 21.24 3.05
C ALA A 59 -2.00 21.61 4.17
N ILE A 60 -1.59 21.50 5.44
CA ILE A 60 -2.40 21.89 6.59
C ILE A 60 -2.79 23.36 6.54
N THR A 61 -1.84 24.24 6.17
CA THR A 61 -2.09 25.68 6.01
C THR A 61 -3.12 25.95 4.93
N ARG A 62 -2.96 25.37 3.74
CA ARG A 62 -3.91 25.52 2.62
C ARG A 62 -5.31 24.98 2.94
N LEU A 63 -5.39 23.90 3.70
CA LEU A 63 -6.65 23.28 4.14
C LEU A 63 -7.31 24.02 5.32
N GLY A 64 -6.54 24.76 6.12
CA GLY A 64 -6.98 25.35 7.38
C GLY A 64 -7.17 24.31 8.49
N GLY A 65 -6.35 23.27 8.51
CA GLY A 65 -6.33 22.15 9.45
C GLY A 65 -6.36 20.78 8.75
N LEU A 66 -6.47 19.68 9.51
CA LEU A 66 -6.42 18.34 8.94
C LEU A 66 -7.36 17.38 9.69
N ASP A 67 -8.29 16.78 8.97
CA ASP A 67 -9.23 15.79 9.52
C ASP A 67 -8.82 14.35 9.17
N VAL A 68 -8.19 14.14 7.98
CA VAL A 68 -7.83 12.80 7.50
C VAL A 68 -6.48 12.82 6.81
N LEU A 69 -5.62 11.86 7.17
CA LEU A 69 -4.40 11.53 6.45
C LEU A 69 -4.54 10.15 5.80
N ILE A 70 -4.32 10.05 4.49
CA ILE A 70 -4.26 8.79 3.76
C ILE A 70 -2.82 8.53 3.31
N ASN A 71 -2.15 7.58 3.97
CA ASN A 71 -0.83 7.09 3.59
C ASN A 71 -0.99 6.03 2.49
N ASN A 72 -0.92 6.47 1.23
CA ASN A 72 -1.08 5.63 0.05
C ASN A 72 0.21 5.50 -0.77
N ALA A 73 1.17 6.41 -0.67
CA ALA A 73 2.44 6.31 -1.39
C ALA A 73 3.06 4.92 -1.27
N GLY A 74 3.52 4.36 -2.38
CA GLY A 74 4.06 3.02 -2.38
C GLY A 74 4.81 2.64 -3.64
N LEU A 75 5.79 1.76 -3.49
CA LEU A 75 6.60 1.14 -4.52
C LEU A 75 6.52 -0.38 -4.41
N ALA A 76 6.74 -1.06 -5.53
CA ALA A 76 6.96 -2.51 -5.58
C ALA A 76 8.02 -2.80 -6.64
N THR A 77 9.08 -3.47 -6.24
CA THR A 77 10.16 -3.92 -7.14
C THR A 77 10.44 -5.39 -6.90
N PRO A 78 10.65 -6.19 -7.95
CA PRO A 78 11.00 -7.60 -7.81
C PRO A 78 12.46 -7.77 -7.42
N GLN A 79 12.73 -8.68 -6.49
CA GLN A 79 14.08 -9.06 -6.10
C GLN A 79 14.08 -10.48 -5.52
N SER A 80 15.15 -11.24 -5.77
CA SER A 80 15.34 -12.54 -5.12
C SER A 80 15.70 -12.37 -3.65
N ALA A 81 15.00 -13.10 -2.77
CA ALA A 81 15.31 -13.10 -1.33
C ALA A 81 16.70 -13.70 -0.99
N GLY A 82 17.32 -14.42 -1.93
CA GLY A 82 18.66 -14.97 -1.79
C GLY A 82 19.78 -14.03 -2.21
N GLN A 83 19.46 -12.83 -2.67
CA GLN A 83 20.43 -11.79 -3.05
C GLN A 83 20.46 -10.66 -2.00
N PRO A 84 21.58 -9.96 -1.83
CA PRO A 84 21.63 -8.77 -0.99
C PRO A 84 20.57 -7.73 -1.43
N PRO A 85 19.96 -6.97 -0.49
CA PRO A 85 19.03 -5.92 -0.86
C PRO A 85 19.76 -4.81 -1.65
N ASP A 86 19.21 -4.47 -2.80
CA ASP A 86 19.68 -3.34 -3.62
C ASP A 86 18.98 -2.02 -3.20
N GLU A 87 19.38 -0.93 -3.84
CA GLU A 87 18.81 0.40 -3.58
C GLU A 87 17.29 0.45 -3.83
N LYS A 88 16.79 -0.30 -4.83
CA LYS A 88 15.35 -0.36 -5.12
C LYS A 88 14.59 -1.07 -4.00
N ALA A 89 15.13 -2.18 -3.48
CA ALA A 89 14.52 -2.89 -2.35
C ALA A 89 14.50 -2.03 -1.08
N LEU A 90 15.60 -1.30 -0.80
CA LEU A 90 15.65 -0.36 0.32
C LEU A 90 14.67 0.79 0.15
N ALA A 91 14.53 1.33 -1.06
CA ALA A 91 13.53 2.36 -1.36
C ALA A 91 12.09 1.87 -1.14
N VAL A 92 11.77 0.60 -1.44
CA VAL A 92 10.45 0.02 -1.14
C VAL A 92 10.16 0.07 0.36
N ILE A 93 11.11 -0.30 1.21
CA ILE A 93 10.94 -0.22 2.68
C ILE A 93 10.78 1.23 3.12
N ASP A 94 11.62 2.12 2.60
CA ASP A 94 11.63 3.51 3.02
C ASP A 94 10.35 4.24 2.61
N VAL A 95 9.86 4.05 1.39
CA VAL A 95 8.60 4.65 0.92
C VAL A 95 7.38 4.02 1.60
N ASN A 96 7.28 2.68 1.62
CA ASN A 96 6.03 2.01 2.02
C ASN A 96 5.85 1.90 3.54
N LEU A 97 6.93 2.00 4.32
CA LEU A 97 6.89 1.80 5.77
C LEU A 97 7.39 3.03 6.53
N MET A 98 8.59 3.51 6.24
CA MET A 98 9.14 4.67 6.94
C MET A 98 8.44 5.96 6.50
N GLY A 99 8.05 6.08 5.23
CA GLY A 99 7.28 7.22 4.71
C GLY A 99 5.98 7.47 5.46
N PRO A 100 5.05 6.50 5.58
CA PRO A 100 3.86 6.63 6.42
C PRO A 100 4.14 7.05 7.86
N TRP A 101 5.21 6.56 8.46
CA TRP A 101 5.60 6.96 9.82
C TRP A 101 6.01 8.44 9.86
N ARG A 102 6.89 8.89 8.96
CA ARG A 102 7.32 10.30 8.88
C ARG A 102 6.13 11.23 8.64
N VAL A 103 5.29 10.91 7.65
CA VAL A 103 4.12 11.75 7.30
C VAL A 103 3.11 11.81 8.45
N THR A 104 2.84 10.66 9.08
CA THR A 104 1.93 10.63 10.24
C THR A 104 2.50 11.43 11.42
N SER A 105 3.80 11.31 11.71
CA SER A 105 4.45 12.07 12.77
C SER A 105 4.32 13.59 12.56
N ALA A 106 4.57 14.07 11.34
CA ALA A 106 4.41 15.49 10.98
C ALA A 106 2.95 15.97 11.07
N ALA A 107 1.98 15.11 10.69
CA ALA A 107 0.56 15.44 10.68
C ALA A 107 -0.13 15.26 12.05
N LEU A 108 0.48 14.52 12.97
CA LEU A 108 -0.15 14.08 14.23
C LEU A 108 -0.69 15.22 15.11
N PRO A 109 0.00 16.37 15.28
CA PRO A 109 -0.54 17.48 16.06
C PRO A 109 -1.89 17.97 15.53
N ALA A 110 -2.01 18.22 14.23
CA ALA A 110 -3.24 18.69 13.60
C ALA A 110 -4.36 17.63 13.62
N LEU A 111 -3.99 16.35 13.42
CA LEU A 111 -4.94 15.25 13.52
C LEU A 111 -5.48 15.09 14.96
N ARG A 112 -4.67 15.25 15.98
CA ARG A 112 -5.11 15.21 17.39
C ARG A 112 -6.06 16.36 17.73
N GLU A 113 -5.76 17.56 17.26
CA GLU A 113 -6.62 18.74 17.44
C GLU A 113 -8.01 18.52 16.81
N ALA A 114 -8.06 17.92 15.62
CA ALA A 114 -9.30 17.62 14.92
C ALA A 114 -10.00 16.34 15.36
N ARG A 115 -9.44 15.54 16.29
CA ARG A 115 -9.84 14.15 16.56
C ARG A 115 -9.96 13.34 15.26
N GLY A 116 -8.98 13.54 14.39
CA GLY A 116 -8.98 13.08 13.00
C GLY A 116 -8.65 11.62 12.81
N ARG A 117 -8.34 11.25 11.58
CA ARG A 117 -8.14 9.87 11.15
C ARG A 117 -6.84 9.69 10.39
N VAL A 118 -6.19 8.53 10.62
CA VAL A 118 -5.10 8.02 9.77
C VAL A 118 -5.60 6.78 9.04
N VAL A 119 -5.47 6.78 7.72
CA VAL A 119 -5.78 5.65 6.85
C VAL A 119 -4.48 5.15 6.23
N ASN A 120 -4.05 3.95 6.60
CA ASN A 120 -2.84 3.33 6.06
C ASN A 120 -3.20 2.29 4.99
N VAL A 121 -2.64 2.46 3.79
CA VAL A 121 -2.84 1.51 2.69
C VAL A 121 -1.83 0.37 2.77
N ALA A 122 -2.30 -0.77 3.25
CA ALA A 122 -1.54 -2.02 3.30
C ALA A 122 -1.63 -2.78 1.95
N SER A 123 -2.02 -4.03 1.99
CA SER A 123 -2.27 -4.89 0.81
C SER A 123 -3.06 -6.11 1.25
N GLY A 124 -3.88 -6.69 0.38
CA GLY A 124 -4.47 -8.01 0.57
C GLY A 124 -3.42 -9.12 0.80
N MET A 125 -2.18 -8.87 0.37
CA MET A 125 -1.02 -9.75 0.58
C MET A 125 -0.20 -9.41 1.84
N ALA A 126 -0.71 -8.54 2.73
CA ALA A 126 0.02 -8.10 3.93
C ALA A 126 0.35 -9.23 4.92
N PHE A 127 -0.22 -10.42 4.77
CA PHE A 127 0.05 -11.59 5.63
C PHE A 127 0.64 -12.77 4.84
N VAL A 128 1.11 -12.55 3.61
CA VAL A 128 1.64 -13.59 2.72
C VAL A 128 3.10 -13.30 2.39
N ALA A 129 3.94 -14.33 2.43
CA ALA A 129 5.31 -14.24 1.93
C ALA A 129 5.31 -14.36 0.40
N LEU A 130 5.62 -13.27 -0.30
CA LEU A 130 5.66 -13.24 -1.76
C LEU A 130 7.08 -13.57 -2.26
N PRO A 131 7.28 -14.66 -2.99
CA PRO A 131 8.53 -14.89 -3.71
C PRO A 131 8.83 -13.74 -4.66
N PHE A 132 10.08 -13.35 -4.75
CA PHE A 132 10.59 -12.22 -5.53
C PHE A 132 10.03 -10.83 -5.17
N ALA A 133 9.38 -10.70 -4.01
CA ALA A 133 8.95 -9.41 -3.50
C ALA A 133 9.18 -9.27 -1.97
N PRO A 134 10.37 -9.64 -1.43
CA PRO A 134 10.61 -9.64 0.01
C PRO A 134 10.45 -8.25 0.63
N ALA A 135 11.03 -7.21 0.01
CA ALA A 135 10.92 -5.85 0.51
C ALA A 135 9.47 -5.35 0.54
N TYR A 136 8.69 -5.63 -0.51
CA TYR A 136 7.27 -5.28 -0.54
C TYR A 136 6.50 -6.03 0.55
N ALA A 137 6.68 -7.34 0.68
CA ALA A 137 6.01 -8.14 1.71
C ALA A 137 6.35 -7.63 3.12
N MET A 138 7.64 -7.41 3.42
CA MET A 138 8.09 -6.84 4.70
C MET A 138 7.44 -5.49 4.97
N SER A 139 7.42 -4.58 3.98
CA SER A 139 6.83 -3.25 4.15
C SER A 139 5.33 -3.32 4.46
N LYS A 140 4.58 -4.21 3.77
CA LYS A 140 3.14 -4.34 3.96
C LYS A 140 2.75 -5.11 5.24
N HIS A 141 3.61 -6.00 5.75
CA HIS A 141 3.49 -6.54 7.11
C HIS A 141 3.81 -5.45 8.15
N GLY A 142 4.89 -4.69 7.92
CA GLY A 142 5.34 -3.62 8.82
C GLY A 142 4.29 -2.52 9.01
N ILE A 143 3.62 -2.08 7.93
CA ILE A 143 2.58 -1.04 8.04
C ILE A 143 1.37 -1.52 8.86
N VAL A 144 1.03 -2.81 8.85
CA VAL A 144 -0.01 -3.36 9.73
C VAL A 144 0.40 -3.30 11.19
N ALA A 145 1.66 -3.66 11.50
CA ALA A 145 2.21 -3.57 12.84
C ALA A 145 2.27 -2.10 13.32
N TYR A 146 2.75 -1.18 12.47
CA TYR A 146 2.77 0.25 12.74
C TYR A 146 1.38 0.81 13.02
N SER A 147 0.37 0.43 12.20
CA SER A 147 -1.01 0.83 12.42
C SER A 147 -1.54 0.34 13.76
N GLY A 148 -1.12 -0.86 14.19
CA GLY A 148 -1.46 -1.41 15.50
C GLY A 148 -0.86 -0.59 16.65
N ALA A 149 0.43 -0.26 16.57
CA ALA A 149 1.13 0.57 17.57
C ALA A 149 0.47 1.95 17.67
N LEU A 150 0.25 2.62 16.54
CA LEU A 150 -0.37 3.94 16.49
C LEU A 150 -1.76 3.96 17.14
N ARG A 151 -2.57 2.89 16.97
CA ARG A 151 -3.87 2.75 17.64
C ARG A 151 -3.75 2.63 19.14
N LEU A 152 -2.76 1.89 19.62
CA LEU A 152 -2.55 1.69 21.05
C LEU A 152 -2.03 2.95 21.74
N GLU A 153 -1.17 3.71 21.06
CA GLU A 153 -0.54 4.91 21.59
C GLU A 153 -1.45 6.16 21.53
N HIS A 154 -2.30 6.27 20.49
CA HIS A 154 -3.05 7.49 20.19
C HIS A 154 -4.54 7.29 19.95
N GLY A 155 -5.09 6.10 20.22
CA GLY A 155 -6.49 5.77 19.94
C GLY A 155 -7.52 6.53 20.77
N ASP A 156 -7.09 7.26 21.79
CA ASP A 156 -7.89 8.22 22.56
C ASP A 156 -8.12 9.56 21.84
N ALA A 157 -7.20 9.90 20.91
CA ALA A 157 -7.18 11.19 20.23
C ALA A 157 -7.46 11.09 18.72
N ILE A 158 -7.08 9.99 18.08
CA ILE A 158 -7.27 9.77 16.63
C ILE A 158 -7.81 8.37 16.35
N THR A 159 -8.43 8.18 15.20
CA THR A 159 -8.76 6.85 14.71
C THR A 159 -7.75 6.39 13.65
N VAL A 160 -7.45 5.08 13.60
CA VAL A 160 -6.50 4.50 12.63
C VAL A 160 -7.16 3.34 11.91
N THR A 161 -7.33 3.46 10.60
CA THR A 161 -7.87 2.42 9.73
C THR A 161 -6.77 1.86 8.84
N THR A 162 -6.72 0.54 8.70
CA THR A 162 -5.85 -0.12 7.72
C THR A 162 -6.72 -0.63 6.57
N VAL A 163 -6.38 -0.23 5.34
CA VAL A 163 -7.08 -0.67 4.13
C VAL A 163 -6.21 -1.70 3.40
N TYR A 164 -6.82 -2.79 2.94
CA TYR A 164 -6.16 -3.92 2.30
C TYR A 164 -6.64 -4.08 0.86
N PRO A 165 -6.13 -3.30 -0.11
CA PRO A 165 -6.46 -3.50 -1.51
C PRO A 165 -5.97 -4.86 -2.00
N GLY A 166 -6.77 -5.51 -2.83
CA GLY A 166 -6.34 -6.68 -3.60
C GLY A 166 -5.45 -6.29 -4.78
N TYR A 167 -5.36 -7.16 -5.78
CA TYR A 167 -4.62 -6.83 -7.00
C TYR A 167 -5.43 -5.83 -7.85
N ILE A 168 -4.86 -4.65 -8.06
CA ILE A 168 -5.44 -3.59 -8.90
C ILE A 168 -4.42 -3.23 -9.98
N LYS A 169 -4.83 -3.21 -11.24
CA LYS A 169 -3.96 -2.84 -12.35
C LYS A 169 -3.56 -1.35 -12.27
N THR A 170 -2.38 -1.10 -11.75
CA THR A 170 -1.80 0.25 -11.57
C THR A 170 -0.32 0.24 -11.96
N PRO A 171 0.31 1.41 -12.18
CA PRO A 171 1.73 1.50 -12.54
C PRO A 171 2.70 0.82 -11.55
N ILE A 172 2.29 0.61 -10.29
CA ILE A 172 3.12 -0.07 -9.26
C ILE A 172 3.57 -1.47 -9.67
N HIS A 173 2.86 -2.13 -10.59
CA HIS A 173 3.16 -3.50 -11.03
C HIS A 173 4.08 -3.58 -12.26
N ARG A 174 4.50 -2.43 -12.84
CA ARG A 174 5.31 -2.40 -14.07
C ARG A 174 6.57 -3.25 -13.95
N ASP A 175 7.40 -2.98 -12.95
CA ASP A 175 8.67 -3.69 -12.75
C ASP A 175 8.45 -5.20 -12.52
N SER A 176 7.38 -5.57 -11.84
CA SER A 176 7.06 -6.99 -11.60
C SER A 176 6.67 -7.70 -12.90
N ILE A 177 5.92 -7.04 -13.78
CA ILE A 177 5.53 -7.57 -15.09
C ILE A 177 6.75 -7.71 -15.98
N GLU A 178 7.62 -6.70 -16.04
CA GLU A 178 8.89 -6.71 -16.80
C GLU A 178 9.83 -7.80 -16.29
N PHE A 179 9.86 -8.08 -14.99
CA PHE A 179 10.59 -9.19 -14.40
C PHE A 179 10.00 -10.56 -14.73
N GLY A 180 8.78 -10.62 -15.28
CA GLY A 180 8.09 -11.86 -15.61
C GLY A 180 7.18 -12.39 -14.49
N LEU A 181 6.87 -11.62 -13.50
CA LEU A 181 5.90 -11.97 -12.46
C LEU A 181 4.52 -11.42 -12.83
N GLU A 182 3.67 -12.25 -13.43
CA GLU A 182 2.28 -11.90 -13.61
C GLU A 182 1.43 -12.35 -12.42
N VAL A 183 0.58 -11.46 -11.95
CA VAL A 183 -0.39 -11.78 -10.91
C VAL A 183 -1.57 -12.50 -11.55
N SER A 184 -1.72 -13.79 -11.27
CA SER A 184 -2.80 -14.63 -11.79
C SER A 184 -4.13 -14.45 -11.06
N SER A 185 -4.21 -13.53 -10.11
CA SER A 185 -5.48 -13.22 -9.41
C SER A 185 -6.35 -12.29 -10.25
N PRO A 186 -7.69 -12.45 -10.19
CA PRO A 186 -8.60 -11.48 -10.78
C PRO A 186 -8.28 -10.07 -10.25
N ALA A 187 -8.20 -9.09 -11.15
CA ALA A 187 -7.99 -7.71 -10.74
C ALA A 187 -9.28 -7.16 -10.10
N GLU A 188 -9.12 -6.50 -8.96
CA GLU A 188 -10.16 -5.65 -8.39
C GLU A 188 -10.23 -4.33 -9.16
N SER A 189 -11.38 -3.68 -9.13
CA SER A 189 -11.55 -2.39 -9.79
C SER A 189 -10.89 -1.26 -9.01
N LEU A 190 -10.46 -0.22 -9.70
CA LEU A 190 -9.98 0.99 -9.06
C LEU A 190 -11.09 1.67 -8.24
N GLU A 191 -12.33 1.54 -8.68
CA GLU A 191 -13.53 2.06 -8.00
C GLU A 191 -13.76 1.38 -6.64
N ASP A 192 -13.56 0.07 -6.54
CA ASP A 192 -13.63 -0.65 -5.26
C ASP A 192 -12.61 -0.12 -4.25
N ALA A 193 -11.38 0.15 -4.71
CA ALA A 193 -10.34 0.73 -3.85
C ALA A 193 -10.70 2.15 -3.39
N VAL A 194 -11.15 3.00 -4.31
CA VAL A 194 -11.62 4.36 -4.01
C VAL A 194 -12.79 4.32 -3.02
N GLY A 195 -13.75 3.42 -3.24
CA GLY A 195 -14.89 3.23 -2.34
C GLY A 195 -14.46 2.81 -0.93
N ALA A 196 -13.49 1.89 -0.81
CA ALA A 196 -12.95 1.46 0.48
C ALA A 196 -12.21 2.60 1.20
N LEU A 197 -11.35 3.35 0.48
CA LEU A 197 -10.62 4.49 1.05
C LEU A 197 -11.55 5.64 1.43
N ALA A 198 -12.57 5.92 0.63
CA ALA A 198 -13.56 6.94 0.94
C ALA A 198 -14.41 6.57 2.18
N ARG A 199 -14.78 5.29 2.33
CA ARG A 199 -15.42 4.82 3.58
C ARG A 199 -14.49 4.98 4.79
N ALA A 200 -13.22 4.57 4.67
CA ALA A 200 -12.23 4.72 5.74
C ALA A 200 -12.04 6.19 6.15
N ALA A 201 -12.05 7.09 5.19
CA ALA A 201 -11.81 8.51 5.38
C ALA A 201 -13.01 9.26 5.95
N LEU A 202 -14.21 9.02 5.43
CA LEU A 202 -15.36 9.91 5.61
C LEU A 202 -16.53 9.28 6.40
N ASP A 203 -16.67 7.94 6.39
CA ASP A 203 -17.83 7.32 7.03
C ASP A 203 -17.59 7.11 8.54
N ASP A 204 -18.67 7.13 9.31
CA ASP A 204 -18.69 6.88 10.75
C ASP A 204 -19.59 5.67 11.03
N PRO A 205 -19.22 4.76 11.98
CA PRO A 205 -17.97 4.75 12.76
C PRO A 205 -16.75 4.33 11.94
N ALA A 206 -15.57 4.80 12.33
CA ALA A 206 -14.32 4.39 11.71
C ALA A 206 -14.06 2.90 11.97
N VAL A 207 -13.88 2.14 10.87
CA VAL A 207 -13.62 0.70 10.95
C VAL A 207 -12.10 0.46 11.03
N ARG A 208 -11.69 -0.46 11.91
CA ARG A 208 -10.25 -0.76 12.12
C ARG A 208 -9.55 -1.30 10.87
N ASP A 209 -10.18 -2.25 10.19
CA ASP A 209 -9.61 -2.97 9.04
C ASP A 209 -10.66 -3.04 7.92
N ILE A 210 -10.31 -2.59 6.71
CA ILE A 210 -11.20 -2.57 5.54
C ILE A 210 -10.51 -3.27 4.37
N THR A 211 -11.20 -4.20 3.74
CA THR A 211 -10.81 -4.77 2.44
C THR A 211 -11.63 -4.10 1.33
N THR A 212 -11.09 -4.09 0.12
CA THR A 212 -11.73 -3.46 -1.04
C THR A 212 -12.96 -4.22 -1.50
N THR A 213 -12.91 -5.56 -1.44
CA THR A 213 -14.00 -6.43 -1.86
C THR A 213 -14.33 -7.49 -0.80
N ARG A 214 -15.51 -8.13 -0.90
CA ARG A 214 -15.88 -9.27 -0.03
C ARG A 214 -14.95 -10.47 -0.24
N THR A 215 -14.54 -10.73 -1.49
CA THR A 215 -13.55 -11.77 -1.78
C THR A 215 -12.22 -11.45 -1.14
N GLY A 216 -11.78 -10.18 -1.21
CA GLY A 216 -10.60 -9.68 -0.50
C GLY A 216 -10.68 -9.89 1.00
N GLN A 217 -11.85 -9.74 1.61
CA GLN A 217 -12.07 -10.00 3.04
C GLN A 217 -11.81 -11.47 3.39
N LEU A 218 -12.32 -12.40 2.60
CA LEU A 218 -12.07 -13.83 2.82
C LEU A 218 -10.59 -14.19 2.62
N THR A 219 -9.98 -13.67 1.56
CA THR A 219 -8.55 -13.89 1.27
C THR A 219 -7.67 -13.34 2.39
N ASN A 220 -7.97 -12.15 2.89
CA ASN A 220 -7.25 -11.53 4.01
C ASN A 220 -7.41 -12.34 5.30
N ALA A 221 -8.62 -12.81 5.61
CA ALA A 221 -8.87 -13.66 6.77
C ALA A 221 -8.11 -14.99 6.66
N LEU A 222 -8.13 -15.65 5.50
CA LEU A 222 -7.38 -16.88 5.27
C LEU A 222 -5.88 -16.66 5.42
N SER A 223 -5.31 -15.62 4.80
CA SER A 223 -3.88 -15.32 4.87
C SER A 223 -3.42 -15.00 6.29
N ARG A 224 -4.31 -14.43 7.11
CA ARG A 224 -4.01 -14.04 8.51
C ARG A 224 -4.13 -15.20 9.49
N PHE A 225 -5.13 -16.06 9.33
CA PHE A 225 -5.51 -17.06 10.34
C PHE A 225 -5.25 -18.52 9.92
N ALA A 226 -5.10 -18.82 8.63
CA ALA A 226 -4.82 -20.16 8.17
C ALA A 226 -3.37 -20.57 8.53
N PRO A 227 -3.12 -21.89 8.73
CA PRO A 227 -1.76 -22.38 8.92
C PRO A 227 -0.85 -21.98 7.75
N ARG A 228 0.35 -21.45 8.03
CA ARG A 228 1.31 -20.97 7.02
C ARG A 228 1.55 -21.98 5.90
N ARG A 229 1.70 -23.26 6.22
CA ARG A 229 1.88 -24.33 5.21
C ARG A 229 0.75 -24.41 4.18
N VAL A 230 -0.48 -24.06 4.57
CA VAL A 230 -1.64 -24.05 3.65
C VAL A 230 -1.55 -22.84 2.74
N VAL A 231 -1.28 -21.67 3.29
CA VAL A 231 -1.10 -20.41 2.54
C VAL A 231 0.03 -20.55 1.53
N ASP A 232 1.19 -21.08 1.96
CA ASP A 232 2.36 -21.28 1.11
C ASP A 232 2.05 -22.26 -0.04
N ARG A 233 1.34 -23.37 0.24
CA ARG A 233 0.94 -24.34 -0.79
C ARG A 233 0.00 -23.72 -1.84
N ILE A 234 -0.96 -22.92 -1.41
CA ILE A 234 -1.87 -22.22 -2.33
C ILE A 234 -1.07 -21.26 -3.21
N LEU A 235 -0.19 -20.46 -2.62
CA LEU A 235 0.65 -19.51 -3.33
C LEU A 235 1.55 -20.19 -4.36
N LEU A 236 2.29 -21.22 -3.94
CA LEU A 236 3.17 -21.99 -4.84
C LEU A 236 2.38 -22.66 -5.97
N THR A 237 1.16 -23.12 -5.71
CA THR A 237 0.28 -23.68 -6.75
C THR A 237 -0.16 -22.63 -7.77
N GLN A 238 -0.47 -21.41 -7.33
CA GLN A 238 -0.79 -20.29 -8.22
C GLN A 238 0.42 -19.88 -9.04
N MET A 239 1.60 -19.75 -8.42
CA MET A 239 2.85 -19.44 -9.13
C MET A 239 3.22 -20.51 -10.15
N ARG A 240 3.03 -21.79 -9.80
CA ARG A 240 3.23 -22.90 -10.75
C ARG A 240 2.34 -22.76 -12.00
N LYS A 241 1.07 -22.39 -11.82
CA LYS A 241 0.15 -22.16 -12.95
C LYS A 241 0.62 -20.96 -13.80
N SER A 242 1.04 -19.87 -13.18
CA SER A 242 1.50 -18.67 -13.86
C SER A 242 2.80 -18.88 -14.64
N LEU A 243 3.70 -19.72 -14.14
CA LEU A 243 5.01 -19.98 -14.76
C LEU A 243 5.01 -21.18 -15.71
N LYS A 244 3.91 -21.94 -15.78
CA LYS A 244 3.81 -23.13 -16.65
C LYS A 244 3.90 -22.75 -18.13
N GLY A 245 4.83 -23.41 -18.85
CA GLY A 245 5.01 -23.19 -20.28
C GLY A 245 5.77 -21.92 -20.66
N ARG A 246 6.26 -21.17 -19.68
CA ARG A 246 7.14 -20.01 -19.96
C ARG A 246 8.53 -20.46 -20.36
N THR A 247 9.09 -19.79 -21.34
CA THR A 247 10.51 -19.83 -21.72
C THR A 247 11.21 -18.65 -21.07
N PHE A 248 12.45 -18.86 -20.66
CA PHE A 248 13.31 -17.83 -20.08
C PHE A 248 14.51 -17.63 -20.98
N ASP A 249 14.79 -16.40 -21.39
CA ASP A 249 15.92 -16.07 -22.25
C ASP A 249 17.26 -16.43 -21.59
N ASP A 250 17.34 -16.23 -20.28
CA ASP A 250 18.47 -16.67 -19.45
C ASP A 250 18.01 -17.68 -18.39
N PRO A 251 18.34 -18.97 -18.53
CA PRO A 251 17.97 -20.03 -17.59
C PRO A 251 18.69 -19.94 -16.23
N SER A 252 19.72 -19.11 -16.09
CA SER A 252 20.48 -18.90 -14.85
C SER A 252 19.86 -17.84 -13.93
N THR A 253 18.80 -17.16 -14.39
CA THR A 253 18.12 -16.16 -13.55
C THR A 253 17.45 -16.83 -12.34
N PRO A 254 17.40 -16.14 -11.17
CA PRO A 254 16.74 -16.69 -9.99
C PRO A 254 15.29 -17.11 -10.23
N LEU A 255 14.56 -16.39 -11.10
CA LEU A 255 13.19 -16.74 -11.47
C LEU A 255 13.10 -18.01 -12.31
N ALA A 256 14.03 -18.19 -13.30
CA ALA A 256 14.09 -19.39 -14.12
C ALA A 256 14.43 -20.63 -13.28
N GLU A 257 15.41 -20.53 -12.40
CA GLU A 257 15.77 -21.60 -11.46
C GLU A 257 14.62 -21.95 -10.50
N PHE A 258 13.92 -20.94 -10.00
CA PHE A 258 12.74 -21.15 -9.15
C PHE A 258 11.63 -21.87 -9.93
N ALA A 259 11.33 -21.42 -11.16
CA ALA A 259 10.33 -22.05 -12.02
C ALA A 259 10.68 -23.52 -12.28
N LYS A 260 11.94 -23.83 -12.60
CA LYS A 260 12.43 -25.20 -12.80
C LYS A 260 12.20 -26.08 -11.54
N ARG A 261 12.62 -25.60 -10.36
CA ARG A 261 12.41 -26.32 -9.10
C ARG A 261 10.93 -26.56 -8.80
N LEU A 262 10.09 -25.53 -9.06
CA LEU A 262 8.67 -25.60 -8.82
C LEU A 262 7.95 -26.62 -9.71
N MET A 263 8.48 -26.87 -10.95
CA MET A 263 7.92 -27.86 -11.87
C MET A 263 8.40 -29.29 -11.55
N VAL A 264 9.64 -29.45 -11.09
CA VAL A 264 10.22 -30.78 -10.75
C VAL A 264 9.69 -31.33 -9.42
N GLY A 265 9.44 -30.51 -8.42
CA GLY A 265 8.98 -30.91 -7.08
C GLY A 265 7.55 -31.44 -7.00
N SER A 266 6.93 -31.85 -8.11
CA SER A 266 5.57 -32.40 -8.21
C SER A 266 5.53 -33.94 -8.43
N ARG A 267 6.63 -34.64 -8.12
CA ARG A 267 6.64 -36.11 -8.11
C ARG A 267 6.40 -36.67 -6.71
#